data_f2b233ace28d39856d24ebcf75918d35
#
_entry.id   f2b233ace28d39856d24ebcf75918d35
#
_cell.length_a   1.000
_cell.length_b   1.000
_cell.length_c   1.000
_cell.angle_alpha   90.00
_cell.angle_beta   90.00
_cell.angle_gamma   90.00
#
_symmetry.space_group_name_H-M   'P 1'
#
loop_
_entity.id
_entity.type
_entity.pdbx_description
1 polymer ?
#
loop_
_entity_poly.entity_id
_entity_poly.type
_entity_poly.pdbx_seq_one_letter_code
_entity_poly.pdbx_strand_id
1 'polypeptide(L)'
;MRLKLSPAALLALALLAAFTVFITWRAKKLEVNMRDRGDQPELINKAAPAFDLPALDGQRVTLAEYRGKKKLVVSFWASWCGPCKMEMPALREFYERQQKHSDKFELLAISIDDERAPAERFASEMKLPFPVLLDLHSQAANAYGVEAIPSLFIIDENGKVIYGHTGFEADLQTVLTLRLGLKPSPKGAADDGDSSD
;
A
#
# COMPACT_ATOMS: atom_id res chain seq x y z
N MET A 1 35.38 46.84 20.94
CA MET A 1 34.68 46.55 22.21
C MET A 1 34.45 45.05 22.33
N ARG A 2 35.21 44.32 23.15
CA ARG A 2 35.02 42.86 23.31
C ARG A 2 34.02 42.67 24.45
N LEU A 3 32.80 42.22 24.11
CA LEU A 3 31.82 41.84 25.12
C LEU A 3 32.34 40.60 25.87
N LYS A 4 32.75 40.78 27.12
CA LYS A 4 33.04 39.66 28.03
C LYS A 4 31.72 39.16 28.60
N LEU A 5 31.19 38.06 28.03
CA LEU A 5 30.02 37.36 28.61
C LEU A 5 30.41 36.77 29.97
N SER A 6 29.53 36.91 30.95
CA SER A 6 29.72 36.27 32.25
C SER A 6 29.63 34.74 32.13
N PRO A 7 30.33 33.99 33.00
CA PRO A 7 30.25 32.51 32.96
C PRO A 7 28.84 31.98 33.08
N ALA A 8 27.96 32.69 33.80
CA ALA A 8 26.53 32.36 33.88
C ALA A 8 25.79 32.52 32.53
N ALA A 9 26.13 33.56 31.74
CA ALA A 9 25.56 33.79 30.41
C ALA A 9 26.04 32.72 29.42
N LEU A 10 27.32 32.30 29.52
CA LEU A 10 27.82 31.19 28.68
C LEU A 10 27.15 29.86 29.01
N LEU A 11 26.91 29.58 30.29
CA LEU A 11 26.18 28.37 30.72
C LEU A 11 24.73 28.38 30.23
N ALA A 12 24.03 29.52 30.31
CA ALA A 12 22.67 29.66 29.81
C ALA A 12 22.58 29.44 28.30
N LEU A 13 23.52 29.98 27.52
CA LEU A 13 23.62 29.78 26.08
C LEU A 13 23.90 28.32 25.72
N ALA A 14 24.76 27.64 26.46
CA ALA A 14 25.04 26.21 26.26
C ALA A 14 23.82 25.35 26.56
N LEU A 15 23.07 25.65 27.62
CA LEU A 15 21.81 24.93 27.94
C LEU A 15 20.72 25.17 26.89
N LEU A 16 20.60 26.41 26.38
CA LEU A 16 19.68 26.71 25.28
C LEU A 16 20.04 25.96 24.00
N ALA A 17 21.31 25.93 23.64
CA ALA A 17 21.80 25.18 22.49
C ALA A 17 21.55 23.67 22.65
N ALA A 18 21.82 23.08 23.80
CA ALA A 18 21.56 21.69 24.11
C ALA A 18 20.04 21.37 24.04
N PHE A 19 19.22 22.28 24.55
CA PHE A 19 17.76 22.14 24.52
C PHE A 19 17.23 22.22 23.09
N THR A 20 17.70 23.15 22.25
CA THR A 20 17.30 23.22 20.82
C THR A 20 17.70 21.97 20.03
N VAL A 21 18.92 21.46 20.25
CA VAL A 21 19.38 20.21 19.64
C VAL A 21 18.51 19.03 20.10
N PHE A 22 18.18 18.98 21.39
CA PHE A 22 17.31 17.93 21.92
C PHE A 22 15.89 17.98 21.32
N ILE A 23 15.29 19.18 21.21
CA ILE A 23 13.96 19.36 20.61
C ILE A 23 13.97 19.00 19.13
N THR A 24 14.98 19.45 18.36
CA THR A 24 15.10 19.11 16.93
C THR A 24 15.34 17.62 16.72
N TRP A 25 16.14 16.98 17.56
CA TRP A 25 16.35 15.53 17.52
C TRP A 25 15.06 14.75 17.86
N ARG A 26 14.31 15.19 18.88
CA ARG A 26 13.01 14.59 19.22
C ARG A 26 11.97 14.79 18.13
N ALA A 27 11.90 16.00 17.55
CA ALA A 27 10.99 16.29 16.45
C ALA A 27 11.29 15.39 15.23
N LYS A 28 12.57 15.27 14.86
CA LYS A 28 13.00 14.40 13.76
C LYS A 28 12.69 12.92 14.03
N LYS A 29 12.86 12.48 15.29
CA LYS A 29 12.49 11.10 15.70
C LYS A 29 10.98 10.88 15.67
N LEU A 30 10.17 11.88 15.99
CA LEU A 30 8.71 11.83 15.88
C LEU A 30 8.25 11.84 14.41
N GLU A 31 8.88 12.63 13.55
CA GLU A 31 8.56 12.63 12.10
C GLU A 31 8.91 11.29 11.44
N VAL A 32 10.04 10.69 11.79
CA VAL A 32 10.41 9.34 11.32
C VAL A 32 9.37 8.32 11.81
N ASN A 33 8.96 8.39 13.09
CA ASN A 33 8.00 7.44 13.65
C ASN A 33 6.56 7.63 13.13
N MET A 34 6.19 8.83 12.63
CA MET A 34 4.89 9.06 11.99
C MET A 34 4.87 8.65 10.51
N ARG A 35 6.01 8.73 9.81
CA ARG A 35 6.15 8.22 8.43
C ARG A 35 6.16 6.70 8.38
N ASP A 36 6.66 6.02 9.42
CA ASP A 36 6.74 4.56 9.49
C ASP A 36 5.44 3.86 9.91
N ARG A 37 4.39 4.59 10.32
CA ARG A 37 3.16 3.97 10.84
C ARG A 37 2.30 3.27 9.78
N GLY A 38 2.56 3.49 8.52
CA GLY A 38 1.89 2.82 7.41
C GLY A 38 2.72 1.73 6.74
N ASP A 39 4.03 1.76 6.93
CA ASP A 39 4.92 0.83 6.24
C ASP A 39 4.99 -0.52 6.98
N GLN A 40 5.05 -1.60 6.21
CA GLN A 40 5.32 -2.97 6.69
C GLN A 40 6.83 -3.28 6.52
N PRO A 41 7.72 -2.69 7.36
CA PRO A 41 9.17 -2.72 7.12
C PRO A 41 9.76 -4.11 7.21
N GLU A 42 9.10 -5.03 7.92
CA GLU A 42 9.64 -6.36 8.18
C GLU A 42 9.78 -7.22 6.93
N LEU A 43 8.90 -7.07 5.94
CA LEU A 43 8.94 -7.83 4.69
C LEU A 43 9.71 -7.12 3.57
N ILE A 44 9.97 -5.82 3.69
CA ILE A 44 10.65 -5.08 2.64
C ILE A 44 12.04 -5.66 2.39
N ASN A 45 12.33 -5.90 1.12
CA ASN A 45 13.55 -6.53 0.64
C ASN A 45 13.70 -8.04 0.98
N LYS A 46 12.69 -8.68 1.56
CA LYS A 46 12.64 -10.15 1.77
C LYS A 46 11.80 -10.83 0.68
N ALA A 47 11.96 -12.15 0.57
CA ALA A 47 11.08 -12.95 -0.27
C ALA A 47 9.64 -12.86 0.26
N ALA A 48 8.70 -12.62 -0.66
CA ALA A 48 7.29 -12.60 -0.32
C ALA A 48 6.85 -14.01 0.15
N PRO A 49 6.09 -14.10 1.24
CA PRO A 49 5.50 -15.36 1.69
C PRO A 49 4.67 -16.00 0.57
N ALA A 50 4.82 -17.29 0.38
CA ALA A 50 4.04 -18.02 -0.60
C ALA A 50 2.57 -18.13 -0.15
N PHE A 51 1.67 -18.08 -1.11
CA PHE A 51 0.26 -18.40 -0.92
C PHE A 51 -0.24 -19.31 -2.05
N ASP A 52 -1.30 -20.04 -1.76
CA ASP A 52 -2.07 -20.85 -2.70
C ASP A 52 -3.54 -20.75 -2.27
N LEU A 53 -4.30 -19.86 -2.91
CA LEU A 53 -5.64 -19.46 -2.48
C LEU A 53 -6.67 -19.69 -3.59
N PRO A 54 -7.91 -20.08 -3.22
CA PRO A 54 -9.02 -20.12 -4.18
C PRO A 54 -9.44 -18.69 -4.53
N ALA A 55 -9.73 -18.46 -5.80
CA ALA A 55 -10.33 -17.23 -6.30
C ALA A 55 -11.88 -17.35 -6.37
N LEU A 56 -12.56 -16.21 -6.52
CA LEU A 56 -14.02 -16.19 -6.67
C LEU A 56 -14.50 -16.88 -7.95
N ASP A 57 -13.69 -16.92 -9.00
CA ASP A 57 -14.00 -17.65 -10.26
C ASP A 57 -13.81 -19.18 -10.15
N GLY A 58 -13.36 -19.66 -8.99
CA GLY A 58 -13.13 -21.08 -8.72
C GLY A 58 -11.72 -21.58 -9.08
N GLN A 59 -10.86 -20.75 -9.68
CA GLN A 59 -9.48 -21.11 -9.93
C GLN A 59 -8.66 -21.07 -8.63
N ARG A 60 -7.53 -21.76 -8.62
CA ARG A 60 -6.52 -21.57 -7.58
C ARG A 60 -5.42 -20.67 -8.11
N VAL A 61 -4.96 -19.76 -7.28
CA VAL A 61 -3.94 -18.77 -7.63
C VAL A 61 -2.79 -18.86 -6.65
N THR A 62 -1.58 -18.98 -7.18
CA THR A 62 -0.36 -19.08 -6.39
C THR A 62 0.60 -17.91 -6.70
N LEU A 63 1.39 -17.49 -5.71
CA LEU A 63 2.44 -16.50 -5.95
C LEU A 63 3.45 -16.98 -7.02
N ALA A 64 3.69 -18.28 -7.10
CA ALA A 64 4.68 -18.86 -8.01
C ALA A 64 4.35 -18.63 -9.51
N GLU A 65 3.07 -18.51 -9.85
CA GLU A 65 2.60 -18.29 -11.23
C GLU A 65 3.07 -16.97 -11.83
N TYR A 66 3.38 -15.97 -10.99
CA TYR A 66 3.76 -14.63 -11.40
C TYR A 66 5.27 -14.39 -11.39
N ARG A 67 6.04 -15.26 -10.73
CA ARG A 67 7.51 -15.14 -10.67
C ARG A 67 8.13 -15.20 -12.05
N GLY A 68 9.05 -14.29 -12.33
CA GLY A 68 9.71 -14.15 -13.62
C GLY A 68 8.85 -13.55 -14.74
N LYS A 69 7.62 -13.16 -14.43
CA LYS A 69 6.65 -12.68 -15.43
C LYS A 69 6.18 -11.26 -15.18
N LYS A 70 5.65 -10.99 -13.98
CA LYS A 70 4.97 -9.73 -13.64
C LYS A 70 5.28 -9.32 -12.21
N LYS A 71 5.23 -8.02 -11.94
CA LYS A 71 5.08 -7.50 -10.58
C LYS A 71 3.68 -7.79 -10.07
N LEU A 72 3.55 -7.95 -8.76
CA LEU A 72 2.24 -8.11 -8.14
C LEU A 72 1.95 -6.94 -7.20
N VAL A 73 0.73 -6.45 -7.26
CA VAL A 73 0.10 -5.65 -6.20
C VAL A 73 -0.82 -6.61 -5.45
N VAL A 74 -0.58 -6.78 -4.16
CA VAL A 74 -1.40 -7.62 -3.28
C VAL A 74 -2.05 -6.72 -2.25
N SER A 75 -3.39 -6.65 -2.24
CA SER A 75 -4.17 -5.89 -1.26
C SER A 75 -4.99 -6.83 -0.38
N PHE A 76 -4.71 -6.82 0.92
CA PHE A 76 -5.51 -7.52 1.93
C PHE A 76 -6.67 -6.62 2.39
N TRP A 77 -7.86 -7.15 2.37
CA TRP A 77 -9.09 -6.42 2.64
C TRP A 77 -10.21 -7.30 3.20
N ALA A 78 -11.31 -6.69 3.63
CA ALA A 78 -12.54 -7.42 3.97
C ALA A 78 -13.78 -6.58 3.64
N SER A 79 -14.91 -7.24 3.42
CA SER A 79 -16.18 -6.61 3.06
C SER A 79 -16.74 -5.68 4.16
N TRP A 80 -16.42 -5.95 5.42
CA TRP A 80 -16.82 -5.17 6.57
C TRP A 80 -15.88 -3.99 6.89
N CYS A 81 -14.72 -3.88 6.20
CA CYS A 81 -13.70 -2.87 6.46
C CYS A 81 -14.07 -1.52 5.80
N GLY A 82 -14.36 -0.50 6.59
CA GLY A 82 -14.70 0.84 6.10
C GLY A 82 -13.62 1.48 5.23
N PRO A 83 -12.35 1.58 5.68
CA PRO A 83 -11.25 2.12 4.88
C PRO A 83 -10.99 1.33 3.59
N CYS A 84 -11.19 0.00 3.59
CA CYS A 84 -11.04 -0.82 2.38
C CYS A 84 -12.09 -0.45 1.31
N LYS A 85 -13.31 -0.11 1.73
CA LYS A 85 -14.37 0.37 0.82
C LYS A 85 -14.01 1.68 0.13
N MET A 86 -13.17 2.49 0.73
CA MET A 86 -12.65 3.73 0.13
C MET A 86 -11.48 3.46 -0.81
N GLU A 87 -10.63 2.45 -0.52
CA GLU A 87 -9.46 2.12 -1.33
C GLU A 87 -9.82 1.34 -2.62
N MET A 88 -10.77 0.42 -2.55
CA MET A 88 -11.13 -0.46 -3.69
C MET A 88 -11.52 0.28 -4.97
N PRO A 89 -12.30 1.38 -4.95
CA PRO A 89 -12.57 2.18 -6.15
C PRO A 89 -11.30 2.73 -6.79
N ALA A 90 -10.34 3.20 -5.99
CA ALA A 90 -9.08 3.74 -6.49
C ALA A 90 -8.19 2.63 -7.11
N LEU A 91 -8.16 1.44 -6.50
CA LEU A 91 -7.48 0.27 -7.07
C LEU A 91 -8.13 -0.16 -8.40
N ARG A 92 -9.47 -0.19 -8.46
CA ARG A 92 -10.20 -0.50 -9.67
C ARG A 92 -9.87 0.47 -10.80
N GLU A 93 -9.98 1.76 -10.53
CA GLU A 93 -9.68 2.81 -11.51
C GLU A 93 -8.23 2.74 -11.99
N PHE A 94 -7.28 2.50 -11.09
CA PHE A 94 -5.88 2.30 -11.44
C PHE A 94 -5.70 1.10 -12.37
N TYR A 95 -6.28 -0.04 -12.00
CA TYR A 95 -6.17 -1.27 -12.78
C TYR A 95 -6.76 -1.10 -14.18
N GLU A 96 -8.00 -0.60 -14.30
CA GLU A 96 -8.67 -0.39 -15.58
C GLU A 96 -7.90 0.53 -16.51
N ARG A 97 -7.28 1.58 -15.96
CA ARG A 97 -6.46 2.51 -16.75
C ARG A 97 -5.14 1.89 -17.20
N GLN A 98 -4.48 1.18 -16.33
CA GLN A 98 -3.13 0.68 -16.60
C GLN A 98 -3.12 -0.62 -17.40
N GLN A 99 -4.10 -1.51 -17.25
CA GLN A 99 -4.20 -2.75 -18.03
C GLN A 99 -4.35 -2.51 -19.54
N LYS A 100 -4.93 -1.39 -19.93
CA LYS A 100 -5.01 -0.98 -21.34
C LYS A 100 -3.64 -0.68 -21.97
N HIS A 101 -2.63 -0.41 -21.14
CA HIS A 101 -1.33 0.08 -21.57
C HIS A 101 -0.15 -0.79 -21.14
N SER A 102 -0.37 -1.75 -20.24
CA SER A 102 0.72 -2.54 -19.67
C SER A 102 0.24 -3.88 -19.12
N ASP A 103 0.93 -4.95 -19.50
CA ASP A 103 0.80 -6.30 -18.94
C ASP A 103 1.87 -6.62 -17.87
N LYS A 104 2.62 -5.60 -17.43
CA LYS A 104 3.80 -5.76 -16.56
C LYS A 104 3.46 -6.05 -15.09
N PHE A 105 2.23 -5.90 -14.70
CA PHE A 105 1.79 -6.17 -13.34
C PHE A 105 0.46 -6.91 -13.31
N GLU A 106 0.16 -7.48 -12.14
CA GLU A 106 -1.16 -7.98 -11.79
C GLU A 106 -1.57 -7.43 -10.43
N LEU A 107 -2.86 -7.30 -10.19
CA LEU A 107 -3.42 -6.92 -8.90
C LEU A 107 -4.26 -8.08 -8.36
N LEU A 108 -3.93 -8.52 -7.16
CA LEU A 108 -4.65 -9.57 -6.45
C LEU A 108 -5.26 -8.97 -5.18
N ALA A 109 -6.58 -9.00 -5.08
CA ALA A 109 -7.29 -8.60 -3.86
C ALA A 109 -7.55 -9.83 -3.00
N ILE A 110 -6.88 -9.95 -1.86
CA ILE A 110 -7.02 -11.09 -0.94
C ILE A 110 -8.00 -10.70 0.16
N SER A 111 -9.20 -11.30 0.12
CA SER A 111 -10.20 -11.13 1.18
C SER A 111 -9.84 -11.98 2.39
N ILE A 112 -9.92 -11.37 3.57
CA ILE A 112 -9.84 -12.03 4.87
C ILE A 112 -11.21 -12.13 5.54
N ASP A 113 -12.31 -12.06 4.78
CA ASP A 113 -13.62 -12.42 5.30
C ASP A 113 -13.63 -13.90 5.71
N ASP A 114 -14.33 -14.21 6.80
CA ASP A 114 -14.46 -15.59 7.30
C ASP A 114 -15.28 -16.51 6.37
N GLU A 115 -16.08 -15.90 5.50
CA GLU A 115 -16.96 -16.59 4.55
C GLU A 115 -16.79 -16.02 3.14
N ARG A 116 -17.04 -16.86 2.14
CA ARG A 116 -17.01 -16.48 0.72
C ARG A 116 -18.07 -15.43 0.34
N ALA A 117 -19.30 -15.60 0.82
CA ALA A 117 -20.46 -14.85 0.34
C ALA A 117 -20.36 -13.32 0.56
N PRO A 118 -19.88 -12.80 1.69
CA PRO A 118 -19.66 -11.36 1.86
C PRO A 118 -18.64 -10.77 0.87
N ALA A 119 -17.51 -11.46 0.67
CA ALA A 119 -16.46 -11.04 -0.28
C ALA A 119 -17.00 -11.04 -1.73
N GLU A 120 -17.72 -12.08 -2.12
CA GLU A 120 -18.31 -12.24 -3.46
C GLU A 120 -19.33 -11.13 -3.75
N ARG A 121 -20.21 -10.84 -2.80
CA ARG A 121 -21.19 -9.76 -2.92
C ARG A 121 -20.50 -8.42 -3.12
N PHE A 122 -19.54 -8.10 -2.26
CA PHE A 122 -18.78 -6.85 -2.36
C PHE A 122 -18.04 -6.72 -3.69
N ALA A 123 -17.33 -7.77 -4.10
CA ALA A 123 -16.59 -7.78 -5.38
C ALA A 123 -17.53 -7.55 -6.58
N SER A 124 -18.71 -8.16 -6.55
CA SER A 124 -19.74 -7.98 -7.59
C SER A 124 -20.33 -6.57 -7.59
N GLU A 125 -20.71 -6.04 -6.43
CA GLU A 125 -21.25 -4.67 -6.30
C GLU A 125 -20.25 -3.62 -6.77
N MET A 126 -18.98 -3.79 -6.40
CA MET A 126 -17.90 -2.89 -6.80
C MET A 126 -17.37 -3.14 -8.21
N LYS A 127 -17.83 -4.22 -8.88
CA LYS A 127 -17.39 -4.63 -10.22
C LYS A 127 -15.86 -4.69 -10.32
N LEU A 128 -15.22 -5.39 -9.37
CA LEU A 128 -13.75 -5.48 -9.32
C LEU A 128 -13.23 -6.23 -10.55
N PRO A 129 -12.32 -5.63 -11.35
CA PRO A 129 -11.86 -6.20 -12.63
C PRO A 129 -10.67 -7.13 -12.49
N PHE A 130 -10.15 -7.32 -11.29
CA PHE A 130 -8.98 -8.12 -10.96
C PHE A 130 -9.35 -9.33 -10.11
N PRO A 131 -8.49 -10.37 -10.04
CA PRO A 131 -8.73 -11.56 -9.24
C PRO A 131 -8.95 -11.24 -7.75
N VAL A 132 -10.04 -11.78 -7.20
CA VAL A 132 -10.33 -11.73 -5.77
C VAL A 132 -10.13 -13.13 -5.20
N LEU A 133 -9.16 -13.23 -4.29
CA LEU A 133 -8.77 -14.47 -3.62
C LEU A 133 -9.37 -14.52 -2.21
N LEU A 134 -9.59 -15.72 -1.71
CA LEU A 134 -10.23 -15.96 -0.43
C LEU A 134 -9.22 -16.58 0.55
N ASP A 135 -8.87 -15.84 1.59
CA ASP A 135 -8.03 -16.28 2.70
C ASP A 135 -8.88 -16.49 3.96
N LEU A 136 -9.88 -17.39 3.87
CA LEU A 136 -10.91 -17.63 4.91
C LEU A 136 -10.35 -18.01 6.28
N HIS A 137 -9.08 -18.40 6.35
CA HIS A 137 -8.40 -18.77 7.59
C HIS A 137 -7.24 -17.83 7.93
N SER A 138 -7.14 -16.70 7.24
CA SER A 138 -6.09 -15.67 7.43
C SER A 138 -4.66 -16.23 7.37
N GLN A 139 -4.43 -17.32 6.64
CA GLN A 139 -3.11 -17.94 6.55
C GLN A 139 -2.11 -17.07 5.79
N ALA A 140 -2.52 -16.54 4.64
CA ALA A 140 -1.70 -15.61 3.88
C ALA A 140 -1.55 -14.29 4.62
N ALA A 141 -2.63 -13.74 5.18
CA ALA A 141 -2.58 -12.51 5.97
C ALA A 141 -1.58 -12.62 7.14
N ASN A 142 -1.62 -13.72 7.89
CA ASN A 142 -0.68 -13.98 8.98
C ASN A 142 0.77 -14.12 8.50
N ALA A 143 1.00 -14.81 7.38
CA ALA A 143 2.32 -14.97 6.79
C ALA A 143 2.91 -13.62 6.32
N TYR A 144 2.06 -12.70 5.86
CA TYR A 144 2.44 -11.33 5.48
C TYR A 144 2.51 -10.37 6.66
N GLY A 145 2.22 -10.80 7.88
CA GLY A 145 2.21 -9.95 9.07
C GLY A 145 1.12 -8.88 9.04
N VAL A 146 -0.03 -9.16 8.43
CA VAL A 146 -1.15 -8.23 8.32
C VAL A 146 -1.85 -8.12 9.67
N GLU A 147 -1.60 -7.04 10.40
CA GLU A 147 -2.23 -6.74 11.69
C GLU A 147 -3.46 -5.85 11.55
N ALA A 148 -3.57 -5.11 10.45
CA ALA A 148 -4.72 -4.25 10.15
C ALA A 148 -4.95 -4.17 8.63
N ILE A 149 -6.16 -3.81 8.21
CA ILE A 149 -6.57 -3.66 6.82
C ILE A 149 -7.16 -2.26 6.54
N PRO A 150 -6.97 -1.75 5.31
CA PRO A 150 -6.29 -2.38 4.19
C PRO A 150 -4.78 -2.50 4.42
N SER A 151 -4.16 -3.54 3.87
CA SER A 151 -2.70 -3.69 3.80
C SER A 151 -2.30 -4.03 2.38
N LEU A 152 -1.40 -3.23 1.80
CA LEU A 152 -0.99 -3.33 0.41
C LEU A 152 0.50 -3.64 0.31
N PHE A 153 0.83 -4.63 -0.51
CA PHE A 153 2.21 -5.02 -0.82
C PHE A 153 2.46 -4.95 -2.32
N ILE A 154 3.68 -4.58 -2.71
CA ILE A 154 4.15 -4.71 -4.09
C ILE A 154 5.33 -5.69 -4.09
N ILE A 155 5.22 -6.69 -4.95
CA ILE A 155 6.20 -7.77 -5.09
C ILE A 155 6.80 -7.65 -6.49
N ASP A 156 8.13 -7.69 -6.59
CA ASP A 156 8.83 -7.66 -7.88
C ASP A 156 8.76 -9.01 -8.60
N GLU A 157 9.24 -9.04 -9.83
CA GLU A 157 9.27 -10.23 -10.68
C GLU A 157 10.11 -11.37 -10.07
N ASN A 158 11.05 -11.07 -9.17
CA ASN A 158 11.85 -12.06 -8.47
C ASN A 158 11.14 -12.64 -7.24
N GLY A 159 9.94 -12.14 -6.94
CA GLY A 159 9.17 -12.54 -5.76
C GLY A 159 9.61 -11.85 -4.48
N LYS A 160 10.26 -10.67 -4.57
CA LYS A 160 10.73 -9.88 -3.44
C LYS A 160 9.75 -8.75 -3.14
N VAL A 161 9.42 -8.54 -1.88
CA VAL A 161 8.60 -7.40 -1.47
C VAL A 161 9.41 -6.11 -1.61
N ILE A 162 8.94 -5.17 -2.42
CA ILE A 162 9.57 -3.86 -2.67
C ILE A 162 8.80 -2.69 -2.07
N TYR A 163 7.59 -2.93 -1.59
CA TYR A 163 6.75 -1.96 -0.90
C TYR A 163 5.74 -2.67 0.00
N GLY A 164 5.41 -2.08 1.13
CA GLY A 164 4.37 -2.53 2.05
C GLY A 164 3.80 -1.34 2.82
N HIS A 165 2.48 -1.23 2.86
CA HIS A 165 1.76 -0.15 3.55
C HIS A 165 0.50 -0.70 4.24
N THR A 166 0.19 -0.18 5.42
CA THR A 166 -1.02 -0.51 6.17
C THR A 166 -1.85 0.74 6.39
N GLY A 167 -3.14 0.64 6.16
CA GLY A 167 -4.10 1.74 6.22
C GLY A 167 -4.41 2.31 4.83
N PHE A 168 -5.35 3.23 4.80
CA PHE A 168 -5.77 3.91 3.57
C PHE A 168 -4.63 4.80 3.03
N GLU A 169 -4.23 4.59 1.76
CA GLU A 169 -3.23 5.38 1.07
C GLU A 169 -3.90 6.45 0.20
N ALA A 170 -3.75 7.71 0.62
CA ALA A 170 -4.38 8.83 -0.07
C ALA A 170 -3.81 9.09 -1.47
N ASP A 171 -2.52 8.78 -1.69
CA ASP A 171 -1.84 8.97 -2.97
C ASP A 171 -1.52 7.66 -3.69
N LEU A 172 -2.43 6.69 -3.54
CA LEU A 172 -2.30 5.33 -4.04
C LEU A 172 -1.93 5.27 -5.53
N GLN A 173 -2.52 6.12 -6.36
CA GLN A 173 -2.26 6.18 -7.81
C GLN A 173 -0.80 6.50 -8.13
N THR A 174 -0.23 7.49 -7.44
CA THR A 174 1.19 7.89 -7.59
C THR A 174 2.11 6.80 -7.07
N VAL A 175 1.82 6.26 -5.87
CA VAL A 175 2.62 5.20 -5.27
C VAL A 175 2.70 3.98 -6.20
N LEU A 176 1.56 3.48 -6.67
CA LEU A 176 1.52 2.34 -7.59
C LEU A 176 2.25 2.63 -8.90
N THR A 177 2.01 3.80 -9.52
CA THR A 177 2.67 4.19 -10.77
C THR A 177 4.20 4.17 -10.63
N LEU A 178 4.72 4.78 -9.58
CA LEU A 178 6.17 4.86 -9.33
C LEU A 178 6.77 3.49 -9.00
N ARG A 179 6.16 2.74 -8.09
CA ARG A 179 6.70 1.44 -7.63
C ARG A 179 6.64 0.35 -8.69
N LEU A 180 5.62 0.38 -9.53
CA LEU A 180 5.51 -0.53 -10.67
C LEU A 180 6.39 -0.11 -11.87
N GLY A 181 6.91 1.12 -11.87
CA GLY A 181 7.70 1.67 -12.99
C GLY A 181 6.84 1.91 -14.24
N LEU A 182 5.58 2.32 -14.03
CA LEU A 182 4.64 2.62 -15.10
C LEU A 182 4.75 4.09 -15.52
N LYS A 183 4.30 4.39 -16.72
CA LYS A 183 4.14 5.80 -17.14
C LYS A 183 2.89 6.37 -16.47
N PRO A 184 2.93 7.64 -16.02
CA PRO A 184 1.72 8.32 -15.57
C PRO A 184 0.68 8.26 -16.68
N SER A 185 -0.50 7.74 -16.37
CA SER A 185 -1.63 7.82 -17.30
C SER A 185 -2.04 9.28 -17.45
N PRO A 186 -2.35 9.78 -18.65
CA PRO A 186 -2.85 11.14 -18.80
C PRO A 186 -4.07 11.31 -17.90
N LYS A 187 -4.04 12.36 -17.07
CA LYS A 187 -5.11 12.70 -16.14
C LYS A 187 -6.36 12.98 -16.99
N GLY A 188 -7.41 12.14 -16.87
CA GLY A 188 -8.76 12.36 -17.34
C GLY A 188 -8.90 13.09 -18.67
N ALA A 189 -9.07 12.38 -19.79
CA ALA A 189 -10.09 12.82 -20.72
C ALA A 189 -11.41 12.64 -19.95
N ALA A 190 -11.96 13.74 -19.45
CA ALA A 190 -13.36 13.78 -19.10
C ALA A 190 -14.10 13.14 -20.27
N ASP A 191 -14.99 12.23 -19.98
CA ASP A 191 -16.01 11.76 -20.92
C ASP A 191 -16.84 13.02 -21.24
N ASP A 192 -16.40 13.73 -22.27
CA ASP A 192 -17.18 14.78 -22.88
C ASP A 192 -18.35 14.04 -23.53
N GLY A 193 -19.39 13.84 -22.71
CA GLY A 193 -20.67 13.32 -23.17
C GLY A 193 -21.03 13.99 -24.47
N ASP A 194 -20.95 13.25 -25.55
CA ASP A 194 -21.56 13.59 -26.82
C ASP A 194 -23.06 13.79 -26.60
N SER A 195 -23.39 15.06 -26.37
CA SER A 195 -24.74 15.56 -26.45
C SER A 195 -24.96 16.03 -27.90
N SER A 196 -25.29 15.11 -28.75
CA SER A 196 -25.83 15.44 -30.07
C SER A 196 -27.16 14.75 -30.27
N ASP A 197 -28.21 15.59 -30.16
CA ASP A 197 -29.56 15.54 -30.77
C ASP A 197 -30.41 14.25 -30.60
#